data_842d36a56294f4ebf33082bc1a8b3e7d
#
_entry.id   842d36a56294f4ebf33082bc1a8b3e7d
#
_cell.length_a   1.000
_cell.length_b   1.000
_cell.length_c   1.000
_cell.angle_alpha   90.00
_cell.angle_beta   90.00
_cell.angle_gamma   90.00
#
_symmetry.space_group_name_H-M   'P 1'
#
loop_
_entity.id
_entity.type
_entity.pdbx_description
1 polymer ?
#
loop_
_entity_poly.entity_id
_entity_poly.type
_entity_poly.pdbx_seq_one_letter_code
_entity_poly.pdbx_strand_id
1 'polypeptide(L)'
;MAQIKIYGLHDHLNRHRDAISDAIHASAMAALGLPEEKRFHRFCGLDSADFIFPSDRSRRYTIIEVSMFEGRTVETKKDFIRQVFAALADRCGIEPQDVEITIMETPRHNWGIRGVPADELTLTYKVDV
;
A
#
# COMPACT_ATOMS: atom_id res chain seq x y z
N MET A 1 3.95 11.66 -0.95
CA MET A 1 3.82 10.91 0.31
C MET A 1 2.73 9.87 0.19
N ALA A 2 2.98 8.68 0.67
CA ALA A 2 1.98 7.63 0.74
C ALA A 2 2.10 6.91 2.08
N GLN A 3 0.97 6.67 2.74
CA GLN A 3 0.90 5.85 3.93
C GLN A 3 0.10 4.60 3.59
N ILE A 4 0.62 3.44 3.92
CA ILE A 4 0.03 2.17 3.51
C ILE A 4 -0.27 1.34 4.75
N LYS A 5 -1.53 0.93 4.87
CA LYS A 5 -1.99 0.01 5.92
C LYS A 5 -2.23 -1.36 5.30
N ILE A 6 -1.71 -2.38 5.96
CA ILE A 6 -1.82 -3.76 5.51
C ILE A 6 -2.52 -4.58 6.58
N TYR A 7 -3.67 -5.15 6.23
CA TYR A 7 -4.50 -5.95 7.14
C TYR A 7 -4.42 -7.41 6.74
N GLY A 8 -4.37 -8.27 7.74
CA GLY A 8 -4.41 -9.71 7.56
C GLY A 8 -4.50 -10.41 8.90
N LEU A 9 -4.64 -11.73 8.89
CA LEU A 9 -4.58 -12.51 10.11
C LEU A 9 -3.17 -12.45 10.70
N HIS A 10 -3.07 -12.49 12.03
CA HIS A 10 -1.78 -12.40 12.74
C HIS A 10 -0.74 -13.37 12.19
N ASP A 11 -1.08 -14.64 12.05
CA ASP A 11 -0.13 -15.67 11.62
C ASP A 11 0.40 -15.39 10.21
N HIS A 12 -0.48 -14.97 9.32
CA HIS A 12 -0.13 -14.65 7.95
C HIS A 12 0.83 -13.45 7.89
N LEU A 13 0.50 -12.36 8.57
CA LEU A 13 1.33 -11.16 8.57
C LEU A 13 2.67 -11.39 9.27
N ASN A 14 2.67 -12.15 10.36
CA ASN A 14 3.92 -12.45 11.07
C ASN A 14 4.91 -13.23 10.20
N ARG A 15 4.42 -14.11 9.32
CA ARG A 15 5.27 -14.90 8.42
C ARG A 15 5.79 -14.08 7.24
N HIS A 16 5.02 -13.11 6.75
CA HIS A 16 5.28 -12.48 5.46
C HIS A 16 5.50 -10.98 5.54
N ARG A 17 5.56 -10.39 6.74
CA ARG A 17 5.62 -8.95 6.93
C ARG A 17 6.68 -8.27 6.08
N ASP A 18 7.93 -8.70 6.19
CA ASP A 18 9.03 -8.06 5.49
C ASP A 18 8.92 -8.21 3.98
N ALA A 19 8.55 -9.41 3.52
CA ALA A 19 8.37 -9.68 2.10
C ALA A 19 7.23 -8.87 1.50
N ILE A 20 6.12 -8.74 2.23
CA ILE A 20 4.97 -7.91 1.80
C ILE A 20 5.39 -6.44 1.71
N SER A 21 6.06 -5.93 2.74
CA SER A 21 6.53 -4.55 2.76
C SER A 21 7.47 -4.26 1.60
N ASP A 22 8.43 -5.15 1.35
CA ASP A 22 9.39 -5.00 0.26
C ASP A 22 8.70 -5.04 -1.11
N ALA A 23 7.74 -5.93 -1.29
CA ALA A 23 6.99 -6.04 -2.55
C ALA A 23 6.18 -4.76 -2.83
N ILE A 24 5.48 -4.25 -1.83
CA ILE A 24 4.67 -3.04 -1.96
C ILE A 24 5.57 -1.84 -2.22
N HIS A 25 6.68 -1.71 -1.49
CA HIS A 25 7.56 -0.55 -1.65
C HIS A 25 8.29 -0.55 -2.99
N ALA A 26 8.72 -1.71 -3.47
CA ALA A 26 9.31 -1.82 -4.80
C ALA A 26 8.31 -1.37 -5.88
N SER A 27 7.04 -1.74 -5.74
CA SER A 27 5.98 -1.32 -6.66
C SER A 27 5.75 0.18 -6.58
N ALA A 28 5.76 0.75 -5.38
CA ALA A 28 5.58 2.19 -5.17
C ALA A 28 6.74 2.99 -5.76
N MET A 29 7.96 2.51 -5.62
CA MET A 29 9.12 3.15 -6.23
C MET A 29 9.02 3.13 -7.76
N ALA A 30 8.68 1.97 -8.32
CA ALA A 30 8.63 1.79 -9.77
C ALA A 30 7.46 2.53 -10.42
N ALA A 31 6.26 2.46 -9.83
CA ALA A 31 5.06 3.02 -10.44
C ALA A 31 4.77 4.46 -10.01
N LEU A 32 4.98 4.77 -8.73
CA LEU A 32 4.64 6.09 -8.18
C LEU A 32 5.85 7.02 -8.06
N GLY A 33 7.05 6.52 -8.30
CA GLY A 33 8.27 7.32 -8.19
C GLY A 33 8.64 7.71 -6.77
N LEU A 34 8.18 6.96 -5.76
CA LEU A 34 8.54 7.27 -4.38
C LEU A 34 10.02 6.99 -4.14
N PRO A 35 10.71 7.85 -3.36
CA PRO A 35 12.08 7.58 -2.95
C PRO A 35 12.18 6.35 -2.05
N GLU A 36 13.33 5.69 -2.07
CA GLU A 36 13.57 4.49 -1.27
C GLU A 36 13.32 4.73 0.22
N GLU A 37 13.71 5.88 0.74
CA GLU A 37 13.57 6.24 2.15
C GLU A 37 12.12 6.61 2.54
N LYS A 38 11.21 6.72 1.59
CA LYS A 38 9.81 7.11 1.86
C LYS A 38 8.92 5.88 1.96
N ARG A 39 9.25 4.99 2.89
CA ARG A 39 8.47 3.79 3.17
C ARG A 39 7.70 3.97 4.49
N PHE A 40 6.38 4.13 4.39
CA PHE A 40 5.51 4.30 5.56
C PHE A 40 4.44 3.22 5.54
N HIS A 41 4.74 2.10 6.18
CA HIS A 41 3.85 0.93 6.22
C HIS A 41 3.43 0.63 7.65
N ARG A 42 2.16 0.28 7.83
CA ARG A 42 1.60 -0.17 9.10
C ARG A 42 0.94 -1.52 8.87
N PHE A 43 1.26 -2.48 9.70
CA PHE A 43 0.67 -3.80 9.66
C PHE A 43 -0.34 -3.93 10.78
N CYS A 44 -1.57 -4.30 10.42
CA CYS A 44 -2.69 -4.47 11.34
C CYS A 44 -3.07 -5.95 11.34
N GLY A 45 -2.47 -6.71 12.25
CA GLY A 45 -2.79 -8.13 12.43
C GLY A 45 -4.09 -8.29 13.19
N LEU A 46 -4.97 -9.14 12.69
CA LEU A 46 -6.30 -9.36 13.27
C LEU A 46 -6.47 -10.82 13.66
N ASP A 47 -7.24 -11.03 14.74
CA ASP A 47 -7.72 -12.36 15.10
C ASP A 47 -8.81 -12.78 14.10
N SER A 48 -9.00 -14.07 13.93
CA SER A 48 -10.01 -14.57 12.99
C SER A 48 -11.43 -14.09 13.33
N ALA A 49 -11.70 -13.84 14.60
CA ALA A 49 -12.99 -13.28 15.03
C ALA A 49 -13.22 -11.85 14.55
N ASP A 50 -12.14 -11.12 14.27
CA ASP A 50 -12.18 -9.70 13.89
C ASP A 50 -11.97 -9.50 12.40
N PHE A 51 -11.81 -10.57 11.61
CA PHE A 51 -11.56 -10.48 10.19
C PHE A 51 -12.45 -11.45 9.43
N ILE A 52 -13.61 -10.94 9.01
CA ILE A 52 -14.64 -11.73 8.35
C ILE A 52 -14.54 -11.51 6.84
N PHE A 53 -14.40 -12.58 6.08
CA PHE A 53 -14.32 -12.51 4.61
C PHE A 53 -14.95 -13.78 3.99
N PRO A 54 -15.30 -13.75 2.69
CA PRO A 54 -15.93 -14.89 2.03
C PRO A 54 -15.04 -16.14 2.00
N SER A 55 -15.69 -17.31 1.91
CA SER A 55 -14.99 -18.59 1.91
C SER A 55 -14.13 -18.84 0.66
N ASP A 56 -14.26 -18.02 -0.37
CA ASP A 56 -13.43 -18.10 -1.59
C ASP A 56 -12.08 -17.39 -1.42
N ARG A 57 -11.82 -16.81 -0.25
CA ARG A 57 -10.50 -16.31 0.15
C ARG A 57 -9.84 -17.31 1.08
N SER A 58 -8.52 -17.27 1.14
CA SER A 58 -7.76 -18.13 2.06
C SER A 58 -7.33 -17.36 3.30
N ARG A 59 -6.63 -18.04 4.21
CA ARG A 59 -6.03 -17.39 5.39
C ARG A 59 -4.92 -16.40 5.03
N ARG A 60 -4.53 -16.32 3.76
CA ARG A 60 -3.58 -15.33 3.25
C ARG A 60 -4.26 -14.05 2.77
N TYR A 61 -5.57 -13.91 3.00
CA TYR A 61 -6.30 -12.73 2.57
C TYR A 61 -5.67 -11.47 3.16
N THR A 62 -5.34 -10.53 2.28
CA THR A 62 -4.62 -9.31 2.62
C THR A 62 -5.34 -8.10 2.03
N ILE A 63 -5.67 -7.13 2.87
CA ILE A 63 -6.25 -5.87 2.42
C ILE A 63 -5.17 -4.81 2.53
N ILE A 64 -4.97 -4.05 1.45
CA ILE A 64 -3.98 -2.98 1.38
C ILE A 64 -4.71 -1.68 1.13
N GLU A 65 -4.56 -0.73 2.05
CA GLU A 65 -5.14 0.61 1.94
C GLU A 65 -4.01 1.62 1.78
N VAL A 66 -4.07 2.39 0.69
CA VAL A 66 -3.06 3.38 0.35
C VAL A 66 -3.67 4.76 0.46
N SER A 67 -3.12 5.60 1.35
CA SER A 67 -3.47 7.01 1.44
C SER A 67 -2.33 7.82 0.83
N MET A 68 -2.62 8.65 -0.16
CA MET A 68 -1.58 9.42 -0.83
C MET A 68 -2.09 10.77 -1.35
N PHE A 69 -1.16 11.63 -1.74
CA PHE A 69 -1.50 12.91 -2.35
C PHE A 69 -2.17 12.71 -3.71
N GLU A 70 -3.11 13.59 -4.02
CA GLU A 70 -3.64 13.72 -5.37
C GLU A 70 -2.53 14.11 -6.36
N GLY A 71 -2.77 13.85 -7.63
CA GLY A 71 -1.93 14.34 -8.72
C GLY A 71 -1.52 13.27 -9.72
N ARG A 72 -1.60 11.99 -9.35
CA ARG A 72 -1.21 10.90 -10.25
C ARG A 72 -2.34 10.58 -11.23
N THR A 73 -1.96 10.17 -12.44
CA THR A 73 -2.93 9.80 -13.47
C THR A 73 -3.62 8.49 -13.14
N VAL A 74 -4.75 8.23 -13.78
CA VAL A 74 -5.47 6.96 -13.67
C VAL A 74 -4.56 5.81 -14.09
N GLU A 75 -3.81 5.97 -15.17
CA GLU A 75 -2.92 4.91 -15.66
C GLU A 75 -1.79 4.60 -14.68
N THR A 76 -1.22 5.61 -14.04
CA THR A 76 -0.19 5.41 -13.02
C THR A 76 -0.75 4.63 -11.82
N LYS A 77 -1.96 4.95 -11.38
CA LYS A 77 -2.60 4.23 -10.26
C LYS A 77 -2.89 2.79 -10.62
N LYS A 78 -3.39 2.54 -11.83
CA LYS A 78 -3.63 1.17 -12.30
C LYS A 78 -2.34 0.38 -12.43
N ASP A 79 -1.27 1.00 -12.90
CA ASP A 79 0.03 0.36 -13.01
C ASP A 79 0.57 -0.03 -11.63
N PHE A 80 0.44 0.85 -10.65
CA PHE A 80 0.81 0.54 -9.27
C PHE A 80 0.05 -0.67 -8.74
N ILE A 81 -1.28 -0.70 -8.93
CA ILE A 81 -2.13 -1.82 -8.50
C ILE A 81 -1.67 -3.13 -9.16
N ARG A 82 -1.44 -3.11 -10.48
CA ARG A 82 -0.98 -4.30 -11.19
C ARG A 82 0.36 -4.79 -10.68
N GLN A 83 1.29 -3.88 -10.44
CA GLN A 83 2.61 -4.24 -9.92
C GLN A 83 2.54 -4.84 -8.53
N VAL A 84 1.67 -4.31 -7.66
CA VAL A 84 1.50 -4.87 -6.32
C VAL A 84 0.98 -6.30 -6.39
N PHE A 85 -0.06 -6.57 -7.20
CA PHE A 85 -0.55 -7.93 -7.38
C PHE A 85 0.54 -8.87 -7.87
N ALA A 86 1.30 -8.46 -8.88
CA ALA A 86 2.37 -9.28 -9.44
C ALA A 86 3.48 -9.55 -8.43
N ALA A 87 3.91 -8.52 -7.70
CA ALA A 87 4.99 -8.65 -6.72
C ALA A 87 4.58 -9.53 -5.54
N LEU A 88 3.35 -9.42 -5.06
CA LEU A 88 2.87 -10.26 -3.96
C LEU A 88 2.76 -11.72 -4.38
N ALA A 89 2.32 -12.00 -5.59
CA ALA A 89 2.27 -13.37 -6.11
C ALA A 89 3.69 -13.94 -6.27
N ASP A 90 4.59 -13.16 -6.86
CA ASP A 90 5.96 -13.62 -7.17
C ASP A 90 6.82 -13.76 -5.91
N ARG A 91 6.80 -12.76 -5.04
CA ARG A 91 7.71 -12.71 -3.87
C ARG A 91 7.15 -13.34 -2.62
N CYS A 92 5.83 -13.35 -2.45
CA CYS A 92 5.20 -13.79 -1.20
C CYS A 92 4.31 -15.01 -1.38
N GLY A 93 4.06 -15.45 -2.62
CA GLY A 93 3.14 -16.53 -2.89
C GLY A 93 1.69 -16.21 -2.53
N ILE A 94 1.34 -14.93 -2.49
CA ILE A 94 -0.02 -14.49 -2.22
C ILE A 94 -0.73 -14.28 -3.55
N GLU A 95 -1.69 -15.15 -3.85
CA GLU A 95 -2.41 -15.11 -5.11
C GLU A 95 -3.33 -13.89 -5.21
N PRO A 96 -3.60 -13.38 -6.42
CA PRO A 96 -4.47 -12.21 -6.58
C PRO A 96 -5.85 -12.35 -5.95
N GLN A 97 -6.39 -13.56 -5.88
CA GLN A 97 -7.69 -13.82 -5.23
C GLN A 97 -7.66 -13.42 -3.75
N ASP A 98 -6.50 -13.44 -3.11
CA ASP A 98 -6.32 -13.12 -1.70
C ASP A 98 -5.85 -11.69 -1.44
N VAL A 99 -5.90 -10.79 -2.45
CA VAL A 99 -5.42 -9.43 -2.29
C VAL A 99 -6.50 -8.44 -2.74
N GLU A 100 -6.77 -7.44 -1.91
CA GLU A 100 -7.58 -6.29 -2.29
C GLU A 100 -6.82 -5.01 -1.98
N ILE A 101 -6.90 -4.04 -2.89
CA ILE A 101 -6.17 -2.79 -2.80
C ILE A 101 -7.14 -1.64 -3.00
N THR A 102 -7.09 -0.64 -2.12
CA THR A 102 -7.80 0.62 -2.32
C THR A 102 -6.83 1.78 -2.24
N ILE A 103 -7.06 2.80 -3.06
CA ILE A 103 -6.28 4.03 -3.05
C ILE A 103 -7.21 5.18 -2.67
N MET A 104 -6.84 5.90 -1.62
CA MET A 104 -7.55 7.10 -1.17
C MET A 104 -6.64 8.29 -1.39
N GLU A 105 -7.04 9.20 -2.26
CA GLU A 105 -6.27 10.39 -2.57
C GLU A 105 -6.75 11.57 -1.75
N THR A 106 -5.81 12.40 -1.31
CA THR A 106 -6.05 13.54 -0.44
C THR A 106 -5.36 14.76 -1.03
N PRO A 107 -6.06 15.92 -1.14
CA PRO A 107 -5.38 17.15 -1.46
C PRO A 107 -4.27 17.44 -0.44
N ARG A 108 -3.14 17.97 -0.90
CA ARG A 108 -2.01 18.24 0.00
C ARG A 108 -2.37 19.12 1.18
N HIS A 109 -3.28 20.07 1.00
CA HIS A 109 -3.70 20.97 2.07
C HIS A 109 -4.51 20.26 3.17
N ASN A 110 -4.94 19.02 2.94
CA ASN A 110 -5.61 18.19 3.95
C ASN A 110 -4.63 17.28 4.72
N TRP A 111 -3.34 17.43 4.51
CA TRP A 111 -2.33 16.56 5.09
C TRP A 111 -1.32 17.39 5.87
N GLY A 112 -1.12 17.09 7.14
CA GLY A 112 -0.13 17.75 7.98
C GLY A 112 1.15 16.91 8.07
N ILE A 113 2.30 17.50 7.74
CA ILE A 113 3.59 16.82 7.77
C ILE A 113 4.65 17.78 8.33
N ARG A 114 5.42 17.31 9.28
CA ARG A 114 6.56 18.06 9.84
C ARG A 114 6.19 19.47 10.28
N GLY A 115 5.00 19.61 10.82
CA GLY A 115 4.53 20.84 11.43
C GLY A 115 3.83 21.83 10.51
N VAL A 116 3.64 21.49 9.23
CA VAL A 116 2.98 22.38 8.26
C VAL A 116 1.99 21.60 7.40
N PRO A 117 1.02 22.28 6.76
CA PRO A 117 0.21 21.67 5.69
C PRO A 117 1.12 21.24 4.54
N ALA A 118 0.82 20.10 3.93
CA ALA A 118 1.73 19.50 2.95
C ALA A 118 1.85 20.29 1.65
N ASP A 119 0.88 21.17 1.33
CA ASP A 119 0.98 22.06 0.17
C ASP A 119 2.03 23.16 0.35
N GLU A 120 2.49 23.38 1.60
CA GLU A 120 3.57 24.32 1.91
C GLU A 120 4.96 23.66 1.92
N LEU A 121 5.03 22.38 1.63
CA LEU A 121 6.30 21.65 1.58
C LEU A 121 6.86 21.60 0.17
N THR A 122 8.22 21.57 0.07
CA THR A 122 8.91 21.23 -1.16
C THR A 122 9.16 19.72 -1.16
N LEU A 123 8.59 19.02 -2.15
CA LEU A 123 8.80 17.59 -2.31
C LEU A 123 10.03 17.32 -3.15
N THR A 124 10.75 16.24 -2.81
CA THR A 124 11.93 15.79 -3.56
C THR A 124 11.58 14.87 -4.73
N TYR A 125 10.28 14.62 -4.94
CA TYR A 125 9.78 13.74 -5.99
C TYR A 125 8.48 14.31 -6.57
N LYS A 126 8.10 13.84 -7.77
CA LYS A 126 6.88 14.29 -8.44
C LYS A 126 5.68 13.46 -8.03
N VAL A 127 4.51 14.09 -7.92
CA VAL A 127 3.24 13.39 -7.68
C VAL A 127 2.29 13.48 -8.87
N ASP A 128 2.54 14.38 -9.81
CA ASP A 128 1.76 14.58 -11.02
C ASP A 128 2.28 13.72 -12.19
N VAL A 129 2.30 12.41 -12.00
CA VAL A 129 2.90 11.45 -12.96
C VAL A 129 1.89 10.46 -13.55
#